data_5888676a11558b5462007d50194da7ba
#
_entry.id   5888676a11558b5462007d50194da7ba
#
_cell.length_a   1.000
_cell.length_b   1.000
_cell.length_c   1.000
_cell.angle_alpha   90.00
_cell.angle_beta   90.00
_cell.angle_gamma   90.00
#
_symmetry.space_group_name_H-M   'P 1'
#
loop_
_entity.id
_entity.type
_entity.pdbx_description
1 polymer ?
#
loop_
_entity_poly.entity_id
_entity_poly.type
_entity_poly.pdbx_seq_one_letter_code
_entity_poly.pdbx_strand_id
1 'polypeptide(L)'
;MDAQNTTSSAKPTVGSLFAGIGGFDLGFEQAGFQTAWQVEIDPVCRAVLSDRFPHAAQYADVRTCLSELKSVDVVVGGFPCQDVSIAGRRRGLAGERTGLFFDAMRIVDNLKPRWLVLENVPGLLNSNDGKDFQTVVQSLAECGYVGYWRVLDARYFGVPTKRRRVFLVAGLGEQPPFGFMADTGPVGRLAGKAETDSPWADAHPTLLAGFTIGSNIDISGANICLIPGGRGAMVERGRAVADDGLLKGLDAANFAAARAAGNAVCPPVARWIAEKLITTF
;
A
#
# COMPACT_ATOMS: atom_id res chain seq x y z
N MET A 1 15.54 -6.67 45.88
CA MET A 1 16.06 -6.89 44.51
C MET A 1 14.87 -7.32 43.66
N ASP A 2 14.14 -6.34 43.17
CA ASP A 2 12.93 -6.60 42.37
C ASP A 2 13.37 -6.83 40.91
N ALA A 3 13.29 -8.08 40.49
CA ALA A 3 13.44 -8.45 39.10
C ALA A 3 12.22 -7.89 38.33
N GLN A 4 12.42 -6.80 37.63
CA GLN A 4 11.45 -6.30 36.66
C GLN A 4 11.28 -7.37 35.59
N ASN A 5 10.20 -8.12 35.68
CA ASN A 5 9.74 -9.04 34.66
C ASN A 5 9.21 -8.23 33.46
N THR A 6 10.10 -7.82 32.57
CA THR A 6 9.72 -7.23 31.28
C THR A 6 9.19 -8.36 30.42
N THR A 7 7.88 -8.63 30.52
CA THR A 7 7.16 -9.39 29.50
C THR A 7 7.30 -8.64 28.18
N SER A 8 8.22 -9.08 27.33
CA SER A 8 8.29 -8.65 25.93
C SER A 8 6.97 -9.07 25.28
N SER A 9 6.01 -8.15 25.17
CA SER A 9 4.82 -8.41 24.40
C SER A 9 5.25 -8.66 22.94
N ALA A 10 4.80 -9.77 22.37
CA ALA A 10 5.09 -10.09 20.98
C ALA A 10 4.60 -8.93 20.08
N LYS A 11 5.40 -8.57 19.07
CA LYS A 11 4.99 -7.53 18.12
C LYS A 11 3.73 -7.98 17.38
N PRO A 12 2.76 -7.09 17.17
CA PRO A 12 1.62 -7.42 16.32
C PRO A 12 2.08 -7.73 14.89
N THR A 13 1.39 -8.66 14.27
CA THR A 13 1.79 -9.26 13.00
C THR A 13 1.02 -8.67 11.83
N VAL A 14 1.68 -8.57 10.66
CA VAL A 14 1.05 -8.13 9.42
C VAL A 14 1.25 -9.15 8.30
N GLY A 15 0.19 -9.37 7.53
CA GLY A 15 0.22 -10.12 6.29
C GLY A 15 -0.07 -9.20 5.11
N SER A 16 0.70 -9.33 4.04
CA SER A 16 0.64 -8.43 2.89
C SER A 16 0.15 -9.17 1.64
N LEU A 17 -0.98 -8.71 1.09
CA LEU A 17 -1.54 -9.19 -0.18
C LEU A 17 -1.17 -8.22 -1.29
N PHE A 18 -0.79 -8.74 -2.46
CA PHE A 18 -0.30 -7.91 -3.58
C PHE A 18 0.87 -7.03 -3.12
N ALA A 19 1.83 -7.64 -2.43
CA ALA A 19 2.85 -6.95 -1.65
C ALA A 19 3.74 -6.01 -2.49
N GLY A 20 3.83 -6.23 -3.82
CA GLY A 20 4.74 -5.48 -4.68
C GLY A 20 6.17 -5.62 -4.18
N ILE A 21 6.86 -4.49 -3.99
CA ILE A 21 8.21 -4.46 -3.43
C ILE A 21 8.23 -4.22 -1.90
N GLY A 22 7.09 -4.37 -1.21
CA GLY A 22 7.02 -4.29 0.26
C GLY A 22 6.80 -2.90 0.83
N GLY A 23 6.09 -2.02 0.11
CA GLY A 23 5.85 -0.66 0.59
C GLY A 23 5.01 -0.59 1.87
N PHE A 24 3.97 -1.40 1.99
CA PHE A 24 3.22 -1.56 3.24
C PHE A 24 4.08 -2.19 4.33
N ASP A 25 4.76 -3.27 3.99
CA ASP A 25 5.60 -4.05 4.91
C ASP A 25 6.62 -3.15 5.60
N LEU A 26 7.39 -2.37 4.82
CA LEU A 26 8.37 -1.45 5.36
C LEU A 26 7.73 -0.40 6.29
N GLY A 27 6.60 0.20 5.88
CA GLY A 27 5.92 1.19 6.70
C GLY A 27 5.41 0.62 8.01
N PHE A 28 4.85 -0.58 8.00
CA PHE A 28 4.35 -1.27 9.19
C PHE A 28 5.49 -1.70 10.11
N GLU A 29 6.60 -2.25 9.59
CA GLU A 29 7.75 -2.60 10.41
C GLU A 29 8.40 -1.38 11.07
N GLN A 30 8.48 -0.26 10.38
CA GLN A 30 8.93 1.01 10.96
C GLN A 30 8.03 1.52 12.09
N ALA A 31 6.76 1.13 12.10
CA ALA A 31 5.80 1.45 13.16
C ALA A 31 5.78 0.42 14.31
N GLY A 32 6.57 -0.65 14.22
CA GLY A 32 6.71 -1.65 15.28
C GLY A 32 5.98 -2.97 15.06
N PHE A 33 5.35 -3.17 13.91
CA PHE A 33 4.79 -4.46 13.50
C PHE A 33 5.87 -5.44 13.04
N GLN A 34 5.49 -6.69 12.82
CA GLN A 34 6.33 -7.70 12.20
C GLN A 34 5.61 -8.30 10.99
N THR A 35 6.24 -8.26 9.83
CA THR A 35 5.73 -8.92 8.63
C THR A 35 5.83 -10.44 8.80
N ALA A 36 4.68 -11.13 8.81
CA ALA A 36 4.61 -12.57 8.96
C ALA A 36 4.63 -13.28 7.59
N TRP A 37 3.93 -12.74 6.62
CA TRP A 37 3.87 -13.29 5.26
C TRP A 37 3.52 -12.25 4.21
N GLN A 38 3.90 -12.56 2.97
CA GLN A 38 3.71 -11.72 1.78
C GLN A 38 3.21 -12.58 0.61
N VAL A 39 2.23 -12.09 -0.14
CA VAL A 39 1.72 -12.71 -1.36
C VAL A 39 1.95 -11.77 -2.53
N GLU A 40 2.77 -12.19 -3.50
CA GLU A 40 3.11 -11.40 -4.68
C GLU A 40 3.40 -12.30 -5.90
N ILE A 41 2.74 -12.04 -7.01
CA ILE A 41 2.87 -12.88 -8.21
C ILE A 41 4.08 -12.53 -9.07
N ASP A 42 4.49 -11.25 -9.08
CA ASP A 42 5.62 -10.78 -9.90
C ASP A 42 6.96 -11.28 -9.35
N PRO A 43 7.72 -12.08 -10.11
CA PRO A 43 8.98 -12.63 -9.63
C PRO A 43 10.05 -11.57 -9.34
N VAL A 44 10.02 -10.41 -10.02
CA VAL A 44 10.93 -9.28 -9.75
C VAL A 44 10.63 -8.69 -8.38
N CYS A 45 9.35 -8.45 -8.09
CA CYS A 45 8.93 -7.99 -6.78
C CYS A 45 9.28 -8.99 -5.68
N ARG A 46 9.04 -10.30 -5.89
CA ARG A 46 9.41 -11.34 -4.92
C ARG A 46 10.91 -11.39 -4.63
N ALA A 47 11.75 -11.17 -5.64
CA ALA A 47 13.20 -11.10 -5.41
C ALA A 47 13.58 -9.96 -4.46
N VAL A 48 12.93 -8.80 -4.59
CA VAL A 48 13.11 -7.66 -3.67
C VAL A 48 12.60 -8.01 -2.27
N LEU A 49 11.43 -8.65 -2.18
CA LEU A 49 10.86 -9.06 -0.88
C LEU A 49 11.77 -10.05 -0.16
N SER A 50 12.33 -11.03 -0.88
CA SER A 50 13.26 -12.02 -0.31
C SER A 50 14.54 -11.39 0.26
N ASP A 51 15.05 -10.35 -0.39
CA ASP A 51 16.23 -9.60 0.08
C ASP A 51 15.90 -8.73 1.29
N ARG A 52 14.73 -8.07 1.28
CA ARG A 52 14.35 -7.06 2.27
C ARG A 52 13.65 -7.60 3.50
N PHE A 53 12.87 -8.67 3.33
CA PHE A 53 12.06 -9.29 4.38
C PHE A 53 12.35 -10.79 4.46
N PRO A 54 13.63 -11.21 4.69
CA PRO A 54 14.00 -12.63 4.71
C PRO A 54 13.33 -13.43 5.83
N HIS A 55 12.76 -12.75 6.82
CA HIS A 55 12.03 -13.34 7.94
C HIS A 55 10.55 -13.63 7.62
N ALA A 56 9.99 -13.03 6.56
CA ALA A 56 8.60 -13.21 6.17
C ALA A 56 8.44 -14.42 5.24
N ALA A 57 7.37 -15.21 5.46
CA ALA A 57 7.01 -16.27 4.53
C ALA A 57 6.47 -15.67 3.21
N GLN A 58 6.85 -16.24 2.08
CA GLN A 58 6.46 -15.72 0.77
C GLN A 58 5.63 -16.72 -0.02
N TYR A 59 4.56 -16.21 -0.64
CA TYR A 59 3.64 -16.97 -1.48
C TYR A 59 3.46 -16.26 -2.83
N ALA A 60 3.27 -17.04 -3.89
CA ALA A 60 3.21 -16.47 -5.23
C ALA A 60 1.81 -16.02 -5.65
N ASP A 61 0.77 -16.72 -5.26
CA ASP A 61 -0.57 -16.54 -5.83
C ASP A 61 -1.66 -16.49 -4.77
N VAL A 62 -2.38 -15.37 -4.74
CA VAL A 62 -3.52 -15.13 -3.84
C VAL A 62 -4.64 -16.17 -4.00
N ARG A 63 -4.73 -16.81 -5.15
CA ARG A 63 -5.77 -17.81 -5.46
C ARG A 63 -5.51 -19.16 -4.79
N THR A 64 -4.26 -19.46 -4.47
CA THR A 64 -3.84 -20.81 -4.02
C THR A 64 -3.24 -20.86 -2.61
N CYS A 65 -2.81 -19.73 -2.07
CA CYS A 65 -2.05 -19.71 -0.81
C CYS A 65 -2.88 -19.83 0.48
N LEU A 66 -4.21 -19.74 0.42
CA LEU A 66 -5.08 -19.64 1.60
C LEU A 66 -4.79 -20.69 2.69
N SER A 67 -4.59 -21.94 2.31
CA SER A 67 -4.37 -23.05 3.25
C SER A 67 -3.01 -22.99 3.97
N GLU A 68 -2.08 -22.19 3.48
CA GLU A 68 -0.73 -22.05 4.00
C GLU A 68 -0.55 -20.79 4.85
N LEU A 69 -1.48 -19.81 4.73
CA LEU A 69 -1.39 -18.55 5.44
C LEU A 69 -1.71 -18.73 6.94
N LYS A 70 -0.86 -18.16 7.78
CA LYS A 70 -1.10 -18.08 9.22
C LYS A 70 -1.96 -16.87 9.55
N SER A 71 -2.73 -16.96 10.63
CA SER A 71 -3.46 -15.80 11.15
C SER A 71 -2.50 -14.69 11.53
N VAL A 72 -2.92 -13.45 11.29
CA VAL A 72 -2.19 -12.22 11.59
C VAL A 72 -3.16 -11.19 12.16
N ASP A 73 -2.60 -10.19 12.86
CA ASP A 73 -3.40 -9.13 13.47
C ASP A 73 -3.91 -8.13 12.44
N VAL A 74 -3.11 -7.88 11.41
CA VAL A 74 -3.43 -6.94 10.33
C VAL A 74 -3.20 -7.60 8.97
N VAL A 75 -4.13 -7.40 8.04
CA VAL A 75 -3.90 -7.67 6.62
C VAL A 75 -3.84 -6.35 5.87
N VAL A 76 -2.83 -6.18 5.03
CA VAL A 76 -2.67 -5.02 4.15
C VAL A 76 -2.67 -5.45 2.68
N GLY A 77 -3.09 -4.55 1.77
CA GLY A 77 -3.02 -4.89 0.34
C GLY A 77 -3.40 -3.76 -0.60
N GLY A 78 -2.67 -3.69 -1.72
CA GLY A 78 -2.99 -2.83 -2.87
C GLY A 78 -3.56 -3.67 -4.01
N PHE A 79 -4.87 -3.88 -4.05
CA PHE A 79 -5.49 -4.77 -5.02
C PHE A 79 -5.64 -4.14 -6.42
N PRO A 80 -5.63 -4.94 -7.52
CA PRO A 80 -5.82 -4.44 -8.88
C PRO A 80 -7.20 -3.80 -9.08
N CYS A 81 -7.26 -2.53 -9.52
CA CYS A 81 -8.50 -1.79 -9.72
C CYS A 81 -9.41 -2.41 -10.79
N GLN A 82 -8.83 -3.01 -11.85
CA GLN A 82 -9.57 -3.53 -12.99
C GLN A 82 -10.43 -4.75 -12.66
N ASP A 83 -10.06 -5.52 -11.65
CA ASP A 83 -10.72 -6.78 -11.29
C ASP A 83 -12.08 -6.58 -10.63
N VAL A 84 -12.30 -5.47 -9.96
CA VAL A 84 -13.60 -5.13 -9.35
C VAL A 84 -14.63 -4.82 -10.43
N SER A 85 -14.23 -4.08 -11.47
CA SER A 85 -15.10 -3.70 -12.60
C SER A 85 -15.56 -4.89 -13.44
N ILE A 86 -14.69 -5.88 -13.65
CA ILE A 86 -15.01 -7.10 -14.41
C ILE A 86 -16.03 -7.94 -13.65
N ALA A 87 -15.90 -8.06 -12.35
CA ALA A 87 -16.82 -8.80 -11.49
C ALA A 87 -18.24 -8.20 -11.48
N GLY A 88 -18.36 -6.86 -11.53
CA GLY A 88 -19.65 -6.17 -11.63
C GLY A 88 -20.44 -6.48 -12.91
N ARG A 89 -19.76 -6.72 -14.02
CA ARG A 89 -20.39 -7.07 -15.32
C ARG A 89 -20.77 -8.54 -15.48
N ARG A 90 -20.20 -9.44 -14.67
CA ARG A 90 -20.44 -10.90 -14.75
C ARG A 90 -21.49 -11.42 -13.77
N ARG A 91 -22.32 -10.55 -13.18
CA ARG A 91 -23.49 -10.96 -12.40
C ARG A 91 -24.58 -11.55 -13.31
N GLY A 92 -24.30 -12.68 -13.94
CA GLY A 92 -25.32 -13.55 -14.55
C GLY A 92 -25.70 -14.65 -13.54
N LEU A 93 -26.93 -14.81 -13.32
CA LEU A 93 -27.84 -15.79 -12.67
C LEU A 93 -27.30 -16.96 -11.79
N ALA A 94 -25.99 -17.17 -11.60
CA ALA A 94 -25.39 -18.17 -10.69
C ALA A 94 -23.92 -17.82 -10.35
N GLY A 95 -23.54 -16.53 -10.37
CA GLY A 95 -22.15 -16.13 -10.46
C GLY A 95 -21.43 -16.11 -9.12
N GLU A 96 -20.48 -17.01 -8.95
CA GLU A 96 -19.35 -16.77 -8.06
C GLU A 96 -18.72 -15.41 -8.40
N ARG A 97 -18.46 -14.60 -7.38
CA ARG A 97 -17.71 -13.36 -7.53
C ARG A 97 -16.28 -13.72 -7.93
N THR A 98 -15.87 -13.40 -9.15
CA THR A 98 -14.55 -13.74 -9.69
C THR A 98 -13.65 -12.52 -9.74
N GLY A 99 -12.34 -12.71 -9.58
CA GLY A 99 -11.31 -11.70 -9.65
C GLY A 99 -10.45 -11.66 -8.39
N LEU A 100 -9.22 -11.17 -8.54
CA LEU A 100 -8.20 -11.19 -7.47
C LEU A 100 -8.63 -10.45 -6.21
N PHE A 101 -9.47 -9.41 -6.32
CA PHE A 101 -10.06 -8.75 -5.17
C PHE A 101 -10.91 -9.72 -4.32
N PHE A 102 -11.73 -10.57 -4.95
CA PHE A 102 -12.57 -11.53 -4.21
C PHE A 102 -11.76 -12.70 -3.67
N ASP A 103 -10.66 -13.08 -4.34
CA ASP A 103 -9.70 -14.04 -3.79
C ASP A 103 -9.06 -13.49 -2.50
N ALA A 104 -8.67 -12.21 -2.51
CA ALA A 104 -8.20 -11.52 -1.32
C ALA A 104 -9.27 -11.47 -0.22
N MET A 105 -10.53 -11.16 -0.56
CA MET A 105 -11.62 -11.14 0.42
C MET A 105 -11.92 -12.53 1.01
N ARG A 106 -11.74 -13.61 0.26
CA ARG A 106 -11.83 -14.99 0.81
C ARG A 106 -10.73 -15.25 1.85
N ILE A 107 -9.51 -14.76 1.62
CA ILE A 107 -8.42 -14.84 2.60
C ILE A 107 -8.79 -14.04 3.85
N VAL A 108 -9.24 -12.79 3.69
CA VAL A 108 -9.65 -11.92 4.81
C VAL A 108 -10.79 -12.57 5.61
N ASP A 109 -11.80 -13.12 4.93
CA ASP A 109 -12.94 -13.77 5.58
C ASP A 109 -12.55 -15.05 6.35
N ASN A 110 -11.57 -15.78 5.85
CA ASN A 110 -11.05 -16.98 6.51
C ASN A 110 -10.16 -16.66 7.71
N LEU A 111 -9.21 -15.72 7.54
CA LEU A 111 -8.22 -15.39 8.58
C LEU A 111 -8.79 -14.45 9.66
N LYS A 112 -9.82 -13.65 9.34
CA LYS A 112 -10.46 -12.68 10.23
C LYS A 112 -9.46 -11.78 10.98
N PRO A 113 -8.52 -11.11 10.27
CA PRO A 113 -7.59 -10.20 10.94
C PRO A 113 -8.35 -9.10 11.69
N ARG A 114 -7.82 -8.64 12.82
CA ARG A 114 -8.44 -7.54 13.57
C ARG A 114 -8.56 -6.27 12.73
N TRP A 115 -7.49 -5.95 11.97
CA TRP A 115 -7.45 -4.77 11.10
C TRP A 115 -7.19 -5.14 9.65
N LEU A 116 -7.80 -4.37 8.77
CA LEU A 116 -7.60 -4.45 7.32
C LEU A 116 -7.26 -3.07 6.76
N VAL A 117 -6.20 -2.98 5.97
CA VAL A 117 -5.80 -1.75 5.27
C VAL A 117 -5.67 -2.03 3.79
N LEU A 118 -6.56 -1.43 3.00
CA LEU A 118 -6.56 -1.58 1.55
C LEU A 118 -6.17 -0.27 0.86
N GLU A 119 -5.40 -0.37 -0.20
CA GLU A 119 -5.01 0.77 -1.04
C GLU A 119 -5.50 0.60 -2.46
N ASN A 120 -5.85 1.74 -3.09
CA ASN A 120 -6.13 1.79 -4.51
C ASN A 120 -5.96 3.20 -5.09
N VAL A 121 -6.08 3.31 -6.42
CA VAL A 121 -6.08 4.61 -7.09
C VAL A 121 -7.39 5.37 -6.82
N PRO A 122 -7.39 6.73 -6.77
CA PRO A 122 -8.61 7.52 -6.55
C PRO A 122 -9.70 7.28 -7.61
N GLY A 123 -9.32 6.83 -8.81
CA GLY A 123 -10.26 6.48 -9.86
C GLY A 123 -11.25 5.38 -9.47
N LEU A 124 -10.91 4.53 -8.49
CA LEU A 124 -11.83 3.51 -7.97
C LEU A 124 -13.12 4.12 -7.40
N LEU A 125 -13.05 5.32 -6.80
CA LEU A 125 -14.21 5.97 -6.20
C LEU A 125 -15.31 6.31 -7.21
N ASN A 126 -14.92 6.58 -8.47
CA ASN A 126 -15.83 6.97 -9.55
C ASN A 126 -15.96 5.88 -10.64
N SER A 127 -15.22 4.79 -10.53
CA SER A 127 -15.25 3.70 -11.50
C SER A 127 -16.65 3.10 -11.59
N ASN A 128 -17.15 2.92 -12.83
CA ASN A 128 -18.48 2.37 -13.10
C ASN A 128 -19.60 3.09 -12.31
N ASP A 129 -19.59 4.44 -12.33
CA ASP A 129 -20.52 5.30 -11.59
C ASP A 129 -20.51 5.03 -10.06
N GLY A 130 -19.34 4.74 -9.50
CA GLY A 130 -19.14 4.45 -8.07
C GLY A 130 -19.50 3.01 -7.66
N LYS A 131 -20.03 2.19 -8.56
CA LYS A 131 -20.48 0.81 -8.26
C LYS A 131 -19.31 -0.11 -7.89
N ASP A 132 -18.12 0.13 -8.43
CA ASP A 132 -16.95 -0.67 -8.10
C ASP A 132 -16.52 -0.40 -6.66
N PHE A 133 -16.48 0.85 -6.24
CA PHE A 133 -16.20 1.19 -4.86
C PHE A 133 -17.29 0.69 -3.89
N GLN A 134 -18.56 0.81 -4.28
CA GLN A 134 -19.67 0.24 -3.53
C GLN A 134 -19.50 -1.28 -3.33
N THR A 135 -19.05 -2.00 -4.35
CA THR A 135 -18.77 -3.45 -4.27
C THR A 135 -17.67 -3.74 -3.25
N VAL A 136 -16.59 -2.93 -3.23
CA VAL A 136 -15.51 -3.06 -2.23
C VAL A 136 -16.07 -2.87 -0.81
N VAL A 137 -16.77 -1.77 -0.55
CA VAL A 137 -17.34 -1.47 0.78
C VAL A 137 -18.34 -2.55 1.22
N GLN A 138 -19.19 -3.01 0.31
CA GLN A 138 -20.17 -4.07 0.59
C GLN A 138 -19.48 -5.39 0.93
N SER A 139 -18.41 -5.77 0.22
CA SER A 139 -17.66 -7.00 0.50
C SER A 139 -16.99 -6.94 1.88
N LEU A 140 -16.47 -5.77 2.29
CA LEU A 140 -15.93 -5.58 3.64
C LEU A 140 -17.03 -5.74 4.71
N ALA A 141 -18.19 -5.12 4.50
CA ALA A 141 -19.32 -5.21 5.43
C ALA A 141 -19.84 -6.65 5.55
N GLU A 142 -19.92 -7.40 4.44
CA GLU A 142 -20.31 -8.82 4.44
C GLU A 142 -19.34 -9.69 5.25
N CYS A 143 -18.04 -9.34 5.27
CA CYS A 143 -17.03 -10.00 6.10
C CYS A 143 -17.05 -9.53 7.58
N GLY A 144 -17.90 -8.56 7.94
CA GLY A 144 -18.04 -8.03 9.31
C GLY A 144 -17.13 -6.85 9.63
N TYR A 145 -16.52 -6.22 8.63
CA TYR A 145 -15.65 -5.05 8.84
C TYR A 145 -16.41 -3.74 8.78
N VAL A 146 -16.03 -2.82 9.67
CA VAL A 146 -16.50 -1.43 9.69
C VAL A 146 -15.28 -0.49 9.68
N GLY A 147 -15.35 0.61 8.94
CA GLY A 147 -14.19 1.47 8.84
C GLY A 147 -14.40 2.76 8.09
N TYR A 148 -13.29 3.38 7.73
CA TYR A 148 -13.21 4.65 7.04
C TYR A 148 -12.35 4.53 5.78
N TRP A 149 -12.59 5.41 4.84
CA TRP A 149 -11.68 5.59 3.70
C TRP A 149 -11.29 7.05 3.54
N ARG A 150 -10.09 7.26 3.00
CA ARG A 150 -9.55 8.58 2.80
C ARG A 150 -8.62 8.62 1.60
N VAL A 151 -8.65 9.72 0.85
CA VAL A 151 -7.64 9.98 -0.18
C VAL A 151 -6.47 10.70 0.48
N LEU A 152 -5.30 10.07 0.46
CA LEU A 152 -4.05 10.62 0.97
C LEU A 152 -3.12 10.96 -0.19
N ASP A 153 -2.38 12.05 -0.07
CA ASP A 153 -1.36 12.46 -1.05
C ASP A 153 0.01 12.37 -0.38
N ALA A 154 0.91 11.60 -0.99
CA ALA A 154 2.24 11.33 -0.47
C ALA A 154 3.05 12.60 -0.18
N ARG A 155 2.77 13.72 -0.83
CA ARG A 155 3.41 15.03 -0.56
C ARG A 155 3.29 15.46 0.89
N TYR A 156 2.18 15.15 1.55
CA TYR A 156 1.94 15.52 2.95
C TYR A 156 2.64 14.60 3.95
N PHE A 157 3.37 13.61 3.45
CA PHE A 157 4.14 12.64 4.24
C PHE A 157 5.65 12.73 3.98
N GLY A 158 6.11 13.86 3.44
CA GLY A 158 7.53 14.10 3.20
C GLY A 158 8.08 13.44 1.93
N VAL A 159 7.20 13.01 1.00
CA VAL A 159 7.60 12.39 -0.25
C VAL A 159 7.40 13.40 -1.41
N PRO A 160 8.43 13.77 -2.19
CA PRO A 160 8.32 14.78 -3.25
C PRO A 160 7.64 14.24 -4.51
N THR A 161 6.48 13.61 -4.34
CA THR A 161 5.68 13.08 -5.45
C THR A 161 4.20 13.39 -5.29
N LYS A 162 3.54 13.83 -6.36
CA LYS A 162 2.09 13.98 -6.44
C LYS A 162 1.44 12.61 -6.58
N ARG A 163 1.37 11.83 -5.49
CA ARG A 163 0.81 10.49 -5.47
C ARG A 163 -0.41 10.44 -4.56
N ARG A 164 -1.58 10.57 -5.16
CA ARG A 164 -2.86 10.41 -4.45
C ARG A 164 -3.31 8.96 -4.52
N ARG A 165 -3.70 8.42 -3.36
CA ARG A 165 -4.26 7.07 -3.24
C ARG A 165 -5.42 7.08 -2.26
N VAL A 166 -6.41 6.24 -2.50
CA VAL A 166 -7.45 5.95 -1.53
C VAL A 166 -6.97 4.84 -0.62
N PHE A 167 -7.10 5.06 0.68
CA PHE A 167 -6.84 4.06 1.71
C PHE A 167 -8.14 3.79 2.45
N LEU A 168 -8.49 2.52 2.58
CA LEU A 168 -9.55 2.03 3.44
C LEU A 168 -8.89 1.40 4.67
N VAL A 169 -9.33 1.80 5.87
CA VAL A 169 -8.91 1.20 7.13
C VAL A 169 -10.15 0.70 7.82
N ALA A 170 -10.20 -0.58 8.13
CA ALA A 170 -11.39 -1.22 8.68
C ALA A 170 -11.02 -2.22 9.79
N GLY A 171 -11.85 -2.31 10.81
CA GLY A 171 -11.72 -3.24 11.92
C GLY A 171 -12.85 -4.26 11.94
N LEU A 172 -12.55 -5.46 12.41
CA LEU A 172 -13.52 -6.55 12.53
C LEU A 172 -14.44 -6.29 13.72
N GLY A 173 -15.66 -5.81 13.43
CA GLY A 173 -16.65 -5.46 14.47
C GLY A 173 -16.30 -4.21 15.30
N GLU A 174 -15.20 -3.52 15.01
CA GLU A 174 -14.77 -2.30 15.71
C GLU A 174 -14.31 -1.21 14.74
N GLN A 175 -14.52 0.06 15.13
CA GLN A 175 -14.09 1.18 14.29
C GLN A 175 -12.59 1.46 14.46
N PRO A 176 -11.88 1.77 13.36
CA PRO A 176 -10.49 2.21 13.45
C PRO A 176 -10.34 3.51 14.28
N PRO A 177 -9.14 3.77 14.83
CA PRO A 177 -8.87 4.99 15.58
C PRO A 177 -9.26 6.25 14.79
N PHE A 178 -10.03 7.15 15.41
CA PHE A 178 -10.53 8.36 14.78
C PHE A 178 -9.40 9.27 14.24
N GLY A 179 -8.20 9.17 14.80
CA GLY A 179 -7.01 9.86 14.31
C GLY A 179 -6.70 9.63 12.82
N PHE A 180 -7.14 8.50 12.25
CA PHE A 180 -7.04 8.29 10.80
C PHE A 180 -7.88 9.30 10.00
N MET A 181 -9.02 9.72 10.52
CA MET A 181 -9.90 10.70 9.86
C MET A 181 -9.52 12.15 10.17
N ALA A 182 -9.15 12.45 11.42
CA ALA A 182 -8.97 13.81 11.90
C ALA A 182 -7.58 14.41 11.62
N ASP A 183 -6.55 13.57 11.58
CA ASP A 183 -5.18 14.02 11.46
C ASP A 183 -4.79 14.25 9.98
N THR A 184 -4.04 15.31 9.72
CA THR A 184 -3.65 15.72 8.36
C THR A 184 -2.30 15.16 7.90
N GLY A 185 -1.66 14.30 8.71
CA GLY A 185 -0.33 13.74 8.47
C GLY A 185 0.81 14.59 9.06
N PRO A 186 2.06 14.05 9.06
CA PRO A 186 3.19 14.65 9.79
C PRO A 186 3.63 16.03 9.29
N VAL A 187 3.31 16.40 8.05
CA VAL A 187 3.58 17.74 7.51
C VAL A 187 2.34 18.64 7.66
N GLY A 188 1.41 18.23 8.51
CA GLY A 188 0.09 18.79 8.70
C GLY A 188 0.03 20.31 8.77
N ARG A 189 -1.02 20.88 8.20
CA ARG A 189 -1.38 22.31 8.12
C ARG A 189 -0.60 23.15 7.13
N LEU A 190 -0.54 22.71 5.91
CA LEU A 190 -0.56 23.67 4.81
C LEU A 190 -2.03 23.93 4.37
N ALA A 191 -2.98 23.67 5.24
CA ALA A 191 -4.38 24.04 5.05
C ALA A 191 -4.51 25.56 5.18
N GLY A 192 -4.53 26.25 4.06
CA GLY A 192 -4.85 27.69 4.00
C GLY A 192 -3.97 28.55 3.14
N LYS A 193 -2.86 28.04 2.61
CA LYS A 193 -2.07 28.77 1.61
C LYS A 193 -2.04 28.04 0.28
N ALA A 194 -1.99 28.83 -0.80
CA ALA A 194 -1.96 28.36 -2.17
C ALA A 194 -0.90 27.26 -2.39
N GLU A 195 -1.13 26.41 -3.39
CA GLU A 195 -0.21 25.31 -3.78
C GLU A 195 1.26 25.76 -3.98
N THR A 196 1.51 27.06 -4.13
CA THR A 196 2.83 27.67 -4.34
C THR A 196 3.73 27.69 -3.10
N ASP A 197 3.19 27.57 -1.88
CA ASP A 197 3.96 27.65 -0.62
C ASP A 197 4.28 26.25 -0.01
N SER A 198 3.99 25.17 -0.72
CA SER A 198 4.42 23.85 -0.32
C SER A 198 5.93 23.70 -0.53
N PRO A 199 6.70 23.14 0.43
CA PRO A 199 8.11 22.81 0.21
C PRO A 199 8.31 21.83 -0.98
N TRP A 200 7.22 21.28 -1.50
CA TRP A 200 7.15 20.38 -2.64
C TRP A 200 6.33 20.96 -3.80
N ALA A 201 6.33 22.28 -3.98
CA ALA A 201 5.65 22.93 -5.11
C ALA A 201 6.06 22.31 -6.45
N ASP A 202 7.32 21.93 -6.57
CA ASP A 202 7.93 21.28 -7.75
C ASP A 202 7.92 19.74 -7.68
N ALA A 203 7.04 19.14 -6.86
CA ALA A 203 6.95 17.69 -6.74
C ALA A 203 6.69 17.02 -8.09
N HIS A 204 7.48 16.01 -8.39
CA HIS A 204 7.39 15.26 -9.65
C HIS A 204 6.14 14.38 -9.73
N PRO A 205 5.61 14.12 -10.94
CA PRO A 205 4.52 13.16 -11.11
C PRO A 205 4.98 11.74 -10.74
N THR A 206 4.05 10.93 -10.27
CA THR A 206 4.31 9.51 -10.02
C THR A 206 4.63 8.78 -11.33
N LEU A 207 5.63 7.89 -11.31
CA LEU A 207 5.85 6.94 -12.40
C LEU A 207 4.59 6.11 -12.64
N LEU A 208 4.16 6.02 -13.88
CA LEU A 208 3.02 5.19 -14.27
C LEU A 208 3.50 3.81 -14.70
N ALA A 209 2.82 2.77 -14.26
CA ALA A 209 3.15 1.38 -14.59
C ALA A 209 3.08 1.04 -16.09
N GLY A 210 2.40 1.87 -16.89
CA GLY A 210 2.27 1.71 -18.33
C GLY A 210 3.25 2.56 -19.16
N PHE A 211 4.24 3.17 -18.52
CA PHE A 211 5.21 4.01 -19.21
C PHE A 211 6.13 3.18 -20.12
N THR A 212 6.05 3.37 -21.42
CA THR A 212 6.91 2.70 -22.41
C THR A 212 8.11 3.59 -22.71
N ILE A 213 9.31 3.18 -22.37
CA ILE A 213 10.55 3.82 -22.82
C ILE A 213 10.67 3.53 -24.31
N GLY A 214 10.29 4.46 -25.17
CA GLY A 214 10.40 4.26 -26.62
C GLY A 214 9.60 5.21 -27.50
N SER A 215 8.67 5.97 -26.97
CA SER A 215 8.02 7.06 -27.69
C SER A 215 8.65 8.38 -27.26
N ASN A 216 9.51 8.98 -28.08
CA ASN A 216 10.03 10.36 -28.04
C ASN A 216 9.55 11.24 -26.86
N ILE A 217 9.76 10.80 -25.63
CA ILE A 217 9.49 11.60 -24.45
C ILE A 217 10.83 12.21 -24.09
N ASP A 218 10.89 13.50 -24.27
CA ASP A 218 11.97 14.32 -23.75
C ASP A 218 12.00 14.18 -22.21
N ILE A 219 12.90 13.32 -21.74
CA ILE A 219 13.18 13.14 -20.30
C ILE A 219 13.94 14.33 -19.71
N SER A 220 14.20 15.39 -20.49
CA SER A 220 14.85 16.62 -20.00
C SER A 220 13.94 17.44 -19.07
N GLY A 221 12.71 17.03 -18.88
CA GLY A 221 11.77 17.92 -18.20
C GLY A 221 10.73 17.33 -17.30
N ALA A 222 10.66 16.11 -16.78
CA ALA A 222 9.63 16.01 -15.76
C ALA A 222 9.05 14.69 -15.29
N ASN A 223 9.56 13.53 -15.59
CA ASN A 223 8.83 12.29 -15.22
C ASN A 223 9.61 11.29 -14.38
N ILE A 224 10.55 11.73 -13.58
CA ILE A 224 11.27 10.86 -12.65
C ILE A 224 10.69 11.06 -11.26
N CYS A 225 10.09 10.02 -10.71
CA CYS A 225 9.65 10.01 -9.33
C CYS A 225 10.85 9.73 -8.43
N LEU A 226 11.20 10.69 -7.59
CA LEU A 226 12.12 10.49 -6.48
C LEU A 226 11.33 10.05 -5.27
N ILE A 227 11.72 8.96 -4.66
CA ILE A 227 11.28 8.59 -3.33
C ILE A 227 12.42 8.99 -2.38
N PRO A 228 12.30 10.02 -1.56
CA PRO A 228 13.38 10.41 -0.68
C PRO A 228 13.42 9.53 0.56
N GLY A 229 14.53 8.93 0.79
CA GLY A 229 15.04 8.64 2.11
C GLY A 229 15.90 9.81 2.56
N GLY A 230 15.85 10.18 3.82
CA GLY A 230 16.36 11.41 4.42
C GLY A 230 17.65 12.02 3.85
N ARG A 231 17.68 13.34 3.82
CA ARG A 231 18.77 14.24 3.47
C ARG A 231 19.57 13.87 2.22
N GLY A 232 19.14 14.35 1.07
CA GLY A 232 20.02 14.52 -0.08
C GLY A 232 19.84 13.56 -1.24
N ALA A 233 18.60 13.23 -1.61
CA ALA A 233 18.37 12.58 -2.89
C ALA A 233 18.78 13.50 -4.04
N MET A 234 19.86 13.17 -4.74
CA MET A 234 20.28 13.83 -5.99
C MET A 234 19.75 13.05 -7.18
N VAL A 235 19.15 13.77 -8.13
CA VAL A 235 18.84 13.23 -9.45
C VAL A 235 20.06 13.44 -10.33
N GLU A 236 20.79 12.39 -10.59
CA GLU A 236 21.64 12.35 -11.78
C GLU A 236 20.74 12.09 -13.00
N ARG A 237 20.97 12.81 -14.10
CA ARG A 237 20.26 12.59 -15.35
C ARG A 237 20.28 11.10 -15.72
N GLY A 238 19.10 10.48 -15.70
CA GLY A 238 18.92 9.09 -16.12
C GLY A 238 19.03 8.01 -15.03
N ARG A 239 19.19 8.37 -13.75
CA ARG A 239 19.15 7.42 -12.64
C ARG A 239 18.12 7.85 -11.60
N ALA A 240 17.12 7.01 -11.37
CA ALA A 240 16.26 7.13 -10.20
C ALA A 240 17.02 6.50 -9.01
N VAL A 241 17.34 7.31 -8.01
CA VAL A 241 17.93 6.81 -6.77
C VAL A 241 16.86 6.92 -5.70
N ALA A 242 16.39 5.80 -5.20
CA ALA A 242 15.58 5.76 -4.00
C ALA A 242 16.45 5.37 -2.81
N ASP A 243 16.41 6.21 -1.79
CA ASP A 243 17.23 6.03 -0.58
C ASP A 243 16.42 5.49 0.61
N ASP A 244 15.20 4.98 0.36
CA ASP A 244 14.39 4.30 1.38
C ASP A 244 14.77 2.82 1.55
N GLY A 245 15.77 2.37 0.80
CA GLY A 245 16.24 1.01 0.82
C GLY A 245 15.39 0.02 0.03
N LEU A 246 14.16 0.34 -0.38
CA LEU A 246 13.30 -0.55 -1.17
C LEU A 246 13.79 -0.75 -2.61
N LEU A 247 14.39 0.28 -3.19
CA LEU A 247 14.82 0.27 -4.59
C LEU A 247 16.32 -0.01 -4.76
N LYS A 248 17.03 -0.35 -3.69
CA LYS A 248 18.44 -0.72 -3.78
C LYS A 248 18.61 -1.98 -4.65
N GLY A 249 19.31 -1.84 -5.77
CA GLY A 249 19.47 -2.92 -6.76
C GLY A 249 18.43 -2.91 -7.89
N LEU A 250 17.44 -2.01 -7.86
CA LEU A 250 16.56 -1.76 -8.99
C LEU A 250 17.16 -0.64 -9.88
N ASP A 251 17.64 -1.01 -11.04
CA ASP A 251 18.18 -0.04 -12.01
C ASP A 251 17.00 0.66 -12.75
N ALA A 252 17.03 2.00 -12.81
CA ALA A 252 16.04 2.77 -13.55
C ALA A 252 16.01 2.47 -15.07
N ALA A 253 17.09 1.92 -15.62
CA ALA A 253 17.14 1.40 -16.97
C ALA A 253 16.31 0.11 -17.14
N ASN A 254 15.92 -0.53 -16.04
CA ASN A 254 15.10 -1.74 -16.06
C ASN A 254 13.62 -1.39 -15.97
N PHE A 255 12.87 -1.61 -17.05
CA PHE A 255 11.44 -1.34 -17.12
C PHE A 255 10.63 -2.07 -16.03
N ALA A 256 11.03 -3.29 -15.67
CA ALA A 256 10.37 -4.06 -14.60
C ALA A 256 10.55 -3.38 -13.24
N ALA A 257 11.75 -2.84 -12.97
CA ALA A 257 12.03 -2.08 -11.76
C ALA A 257 11.22 -0.78 -11.67
N ALA A 258 11.16 -0.03 -12.77
CA ALA A 258 10.37 1.20 -12.83
C ALA A 258 8.87 0.92 -12.61
N ARG A 259 8.34 -0.17 -13.19
CA ARG A 259 6.96 -0.62 -12.99
C ARG A 259 6.70 -1.01 -11.52
N ALA A 260 7.59 -1.79 -10.93
CA ALA A 260 7.49 -2.21 -9.54
C ALA A 260 7.48 -1.01 -8.58
N ALA A 261 8.38 -0.04 -8.81
CA ALA A 261 8.42 1.20 -8.03
C ALA A 261 7.15 2.06 -8.23
N GLY A 262 6.67 2.17 -9.48
CA GLY A 262 5.47 2.92 -9.82
C GLY A 262 4.19 2.36 -9.18
N ASN A 263 4.14 1.06 -8.91
CA ASN A 263 3.01 0.39 -8.26
C ASN A 263 3.13 0.36 -6.73
N ALA A 264 4.33 0.58 -6.18
CA ALA A 264 4.57 0.45 -4.74
C ALA A 264 3.74 1.44 -3.92
N VAL A 265 3.24 0.99 -2.78
CA VAL A 265 2.68 1.86 -1.75
C VAL A 265 3.82 2.71 -1.15
N CYS A 266 3.53 3.96 -0.84
CA CYS A 266 4.48 4.88 -0.22
C CYS A 266 4.72 4.50 1.25
N PRO A 267 5.92 4.05 1.66
CA PRO A 267 6.18 3.61 3.03
C PRO A 267 5.86 4.66 4.11
N PRO A 268 6.17 5.97 3.94
CA PRO A 268 5.79 6.98 4.92
C PRO A 268 4.28 7.09 5.16
N VAL A 269 3.45 6.89 4.12
CA VAL A 269 1.98 6.87 4.27
C VAL A 269 1.53 5.61 5.01
N ALA A 270 2.08 4.44 4.62
CA ALA A 270 1.81 3.18 5.30
C ALA A 270 2.21 3.23 6.78
N ARG A 271 3.39 3.77 7.08
CA ARG A 271 3.88 3.98 8.45
C ARG A 271 2.93 4.85 9.27
N TRP A 272 2.49 5.99 8.73
CA TRP A 272 1.56 6.87 9.43
C TRP A 272 0.23 6.18 9.78
N ILE A 273 -0.29 5.32 8.87
CA ILE A 273 -1.49 4.50 9.15
C ILE A 273 -1.18 3.49 10.26
N ALA A 274 -0.05 2.78 10.15
CA ALA A 274 0.38 1.78 11.11
C ALA A 274 0.61 2.36 12.51
N GLU A 275 1.20 3.57 12.63
CA GLU A 275 1.39 4.28 13.90
C GLU A 275 0.07 4.58 14.63
N LYS A 276 -1.04 4.69 13.90
CA LYS A 276 -2.36 4.83 14.53
C LYS A 276 -2.94 3.49 14.95
N LEU A 277 -2.71 2.44 14.19
CA LEU A 277 -3.20 1.11 14.52
C LEU A 277 -2.41 0.46 15.67
N ILE A 278 -1.09 0.69 15.75
CA ILE A 278 -0.25 0.09 16.80
C ILE A 278 -0.72 0.47 18.21
N THR A 279 -1.36 1.63 18.37
CA THR A 279 -1.89 2.09 19.67
C THR A 279 -3.07 1.27 20.17
N THR A 280 -3.60 0.36 19.35
CA THR A 280 -4.74 -0.50 19.70
C THR A 280 -4.31 -1.88 20.20
N PHE A 281 -3.02 -2.18 20.20
CA PHE A 281 -2.40 -3.39 20.69
C PHE A 281 -1.68 -3.15 22.01
#